data_81a93f28b7d1ba955278b10a6d4a48d8
#
_entry.id   81a93f28b7d1ba955278b10a6d4a48d8
#
_cell.length_a   1.000
_cell.length_b   1.000
_cell.length_c   1.000
_cell.angle_alpha   90.00
_cell.angle_beta   90.00
_cell.angle_gamma   90.00
#
_symmetry.space_group_name_H-M   'P 1'
#
loop_
_entity.id
_entity.type
_entity.pdbx_description
1 polymer ?
#
loop_
_entity_poly.entity_id
_entity_poly.type
_entity_poly.pdbx_seq_one_letter_code
_entity_poly.pdbx_strand_id
1 'polypeptide(L)'
;MREKVKDIGRLQHILDAINGIMSDKEVYTLEQVKESTILFYGFAKYVEVIGEAVYMLTKEFRELHPEIEWRQIERMRHVLVHGYYTIDPESLWDTIQNDIPALKPWIERYLNEGV
;
A
#
# COMPACT_ATOMS: atom_id res chain seq x y z
N MET A 1 -17.63 10.74 -9.66
CA MET A 1 -17.50 9.34 -10.09
C MET A 1 -16.08 9.06 -10.56
N ARG A 2 -15.54 7.92 -10.15
CA ARG A 2 -14.19 7.52 -10.55
C ARG A 2 -14.24 6.94 -11.96
N GLU A 3 -13.29 7.32 -12.77
CA GLU A 3 -13.24 6.89 -14.16
C GLU A 3 -12.20 5.79 -14.35
N LYS A 4 -12.52 4.84 -15.23
CA LYS A 4 -11.65 3.71 -15.54
C LYS A 4 -10.27 4.15 -16.03
N VAL A 5 -10.21 5.20 -16.83
CA VAL A 5 -8.95 5.73 -17.34
C VAL A 5 -8.02 6.19 -16.23
N LYS A 6 -8.58 6.58 -15.08
CA LYS A 6 -7.79 7.03 -13.94
C LYS A 6 -7.23 5.87 -13.13
N ASP A 7 -7.75 4.66 -13.31
CA ASP A 7 -7.25 3.49 -12.60
C ASP A 7 -5.78 3.22 -12.93
N ILE A 8 -5.38 3.43 -14.18
CA ILE A 8 -3.98 3.25 -14.60
C ILE A 8 -3.06 4.17 -13.79
N GLY A 9 -3.44 5.43 -13.64
CA GLY A 9 -2.66 6.38 -12.85
C GLY A 9 -2.58 5.99 -11.39
N ARG A 10 -3.66 5.47 -10.84
CA ARG A 10 -3.68 5.02 -9.44
C ARG A 10 -2.85 3.78 -9.24
N LEU A 11 -2.90 2.85 -10.19
CA LEU A 11 -2.04 1.67 -10.15
C LEU A 11 -0.56 2.05 -10.21
N GLN A 12 -0.24 3.08 -11.01
CA GLN A 12 1.13 3.57 -11.09
C GLN A 12 1.57 4.18 -9.75
N HIS A 13 0.69 4.93 -9.08
CA HIS A 13 0.98 5.46 -7.75
C HIS A 13 1.22 4.34 -6.73
N ILE A 14 0.42 3.28 -6.82
CA ILE A 14 0.60 2.11 -5.95
C ILE A 14 1.96 1.48 -6.20
N LEU A 15 2.31 1.28 -7.46
CA LEU A 15 3.59 0.67 -7.82
C LEU A 15 4.76 1.53 -7.36
N ASP A 16 4.69 2.84 -7.55
CA ASP A 16 5.74 3.76 -7.12
C ASP A 16 5.94 3.68 -5.60
N ALA A 17 4.85 3.63 -4.84
CA ALA A 17 4.93 3.51 -3.38
C ALA A 17 5.49 2.14 -2.96
N ILE A 18 5.09 1.06 -3.63
CA ILE A 18 5.64 -0.26 -3.38
C ILE A 18 7.15 -0.27 -3.61
N ASN A 19 7.59 0.30 -4.72
CA ASN A 19 9.02 0.34 -5.04
C ASN A 19 9.79 1.19 -4.03
N GLY A 20 9.21 2.28 -3.55
CA GLY A 20 9.80 3.10 -2.49
C GLY A 20 9.97 2.31 -1.20
N ILE A 21 8.93 1.60 -0.79
CA ILE A 21 8.99 0.75 0.40
C ILE A 21 10.06 -0.33 0.24
N MET A 22 10.07 -1.02 -0.90
CA MET A 22 11.02 -2.10 -1.14
C MET A 22 12.47 -1.64 -1.11
N SER A 23 12.72 -0.43 -1.59
CA SER A 23 14.03 0.17 -1.53
C SER A 23 14.41 0.56 -0.10
N ASP A 24 13.51 1.25 0.60
CA ASP A 24 13.79 1.77 1.93
C ASP A 24 13.86 0.68 3.01
N LYS A 25 13.05 -0.37 2.89
CA LYS A 25 13.06 -1.44 3.89
C LYS A 25 14.38 -2.21 3.93
N GLU A 26 15.17 -2.13 2.86
CA GLU A 26 16.49 -2.75 2.84
C GLU A 26 17.55 -1.90 3.59
N VAL A 27 17.25 -0.62 3.80
CA VAL A 27 18.16 0.31 4.47
C VAL A 27 17.98 0.31 5.98
N TYR A 28 16.76 0.03 6.45
CA TYR A 28 16.40 0.16 7.87
C TYR A 28 15.99 -1.18 8.47
N THR A 29 16.07 -1.25 9.81
CA THR A 29 15.67 -2.45 10.57
C THR A 29 14.44 -2.14 11.41
N LEU A 30 13.74 -3.18 11.86
CA LEU A 30 12.63 -3.01 12.79
C LEU A 30 13.04 -2.24 14.04
N GLU A 31 14.24 -2.52 14.57
CA GLU A 31 14.71 -1.84 15.77
C GLU A 31 14.84 -0.33 15.53
N GLN A 32 15.33 0.06 14.36
CA GLN A 32 15.43 1.48 14.02
C GLN A 32 14.04 2.13 13.90
N VAL A 33 13.08 1.42 13.33
CA VAL A 33 11.71 1.92 13.20
C VAL A 33 11.08 2.10 14.59
N LYS A 34 11.33 1.16 15.50
CA LYS A 34 10.83 1.27 16.89
C LYS A 34 11.40 2.48 17.61
N GLU A 35 12.64 2.84 17.33
CA GLU A 35 13.34 3.91 18.01
C GLU A 35 13.13 5.28 17.36
N SER A 36 12.62 5.32 16.14
CA SER A 36 12.49 6.58 15.39
C SER A 36 11.05 6.84 14.99
N THR A 37 10.47 7.89 15.56
CA THR A 37 9.14 8.35 15.17
C THR A 37 9.08 8.72 13.70
N ILE A 38 10.15 9.33 13.19
CA ILE A 38 10.23 9.72 11.78
C ILE A 38 10.15 8.49 10.87
N LEU A 39 10.89 7.45 11.20
CA LEU A 39 10.87 6.22 10.40
C LEU A 39 9.51 5.53 10.47
N PHE A 40 8.94 5.46 11.67
CA PHE A 40 7.62 4.86 11.83
C PHE A 40 6.57 5.59 10.97
N TYR A 41 6.49 6.90 11.08
CA TYR A 41 5.53 7.68 10.31
C TYR A 41 5.82 7.65 8.81
N GLY A 42 7.10 7.62 8.43
CA GLY A 42 7.48 7.52 7.03
C GLY A 42 6.98 6.24 6.39
N PHE A 43 7.22 5.10 7.06
CA PHE A 43 6.74 3.82 6.55
C PHE A 43 5.21 3.72 6.60
N ALA A 44 4.60 4.22 7.66
CA ALA A 44 3.14 4.24 7.77
C ALA A 44 2.53 5.07 6.62
N LYS A 45 3.17 6.17 6.25
CA LYS A 45 2.69 7.02 5.15
C LYS A 45 2.74 6.30 3.82
N TYR A 46 3.78 5.51 3.56
CA TYR A 46 3.83 4.69 2.34
C TYR A 46 2.61 3.78 2.24
N VAL A 47 2.29 3.08 3.34
CA VAL A 47 1.16 2.16 3.35
C VAL A 47 -0.16 2.92 3.20
N GLU A 48 -0.27 4.09 3.83
CA GLU A 48 -1.42 4.97 3.70
C GLU A 48 -1.63 5.41 2.25
N VAL A 49 -0.56 5.78 1.56
CA VAL A 49 -0.61 6.19 0.14
C VAL A 49 -1.14 5.05 -0.72
N ILE A 50 -0.68 3.84 -0.48
CA ILE A 50 -1.17 2.66 -1.20
C ILE A 50 -2.67 2.47 -0.95
N GLY A 51 -3.07 2.53 0.32
CA GLY A 51 -4.48 2.38 0.69
C GLY A 51 -5.37 3.46 0.08
N GLU A 52 -4.89 4.70 0.03
CA GLU A 52 -5.62 5.81 -0.57
C GLU A 52 -5.83 5.57 -2.07
N ALA A 53 -4.78 5.13 -2.78
CA ALA A 53 -4.89 4.85 -4.20
C ALA A 53 -5.85 3.69 -4.46
N VAL A 54 -5.81 2.64 -3.63
CA VAL A 54 -6.75 1.52 -3.71
C VAL A 54 -8.17 2.00 -3.51
N TYR A 55 -8.39 2.85 -2.52
CA TYR A 55 -9.71 3.41 -2.25
C TYR A 55 -10.27 4.16 -3.46
N MET A 56 -9.40 4.78 -4.24
CA MET A 56 -9.80 5.57 -5.41
C MET A 56 -9.97 4.74 -6.67
N LEU A 57 -9.58 3.47 -6.69
CA LEU A 57 -9.84 2.59 -7.83
C LEU A 57 -11.34 2.42 -8.04
N THR A 58 -11.75 2.24 -9.30
CA THR A 58 -13.17 2.04 -9.59
C THR A 58 -13.64 0.71 -9.01
N LYS A 59 -14.92 0.67 -8.66
CA LYS A 59 -15.55 -0.57 -8.20
C LYS A 59 -15.44 -1.65 -9.26
N GLU A 60 -15.63 -1.28 -10.53
CA GLU A 60 -15.54 -2.22 -11.65
C GLU A 60 -14.17 -2.88 -11.71
N PHE A 61 -13.10 -2.09 -11.57
CA PHE A 61 -11.75 -2.61 -11.58
C PHE A 61 -11.54 -3.64 -10.47
N ARG A 62 -11.94 -3.29 -9.25
CA ARG A 62 -11.76 -4.18 -8.09
C ARG A 62 -12.56 -5.47 -8.24
N GLU A 63 -13.75 -5.39 -8.80
CA GLU A 63 -14.57 -6.58 -9.03
C GLU A 63 -13.98 -7.50 -10.09
N LEU A 64 -13.32 -6.92 -11.10
CA LEU A 64 -12.65 -7.70 -12.16
C LEU A 64 -11.36 -8.37 -11.69
N HIS A 65 -10.81 -7.93 -10.57
CA HIS A 65 -9.52 -8.42 -10.08
C HIS A 65 -9.63 -8.88 -8.62
N PRO A 66 -10.39 -9.95 -8.35
CA PRO A 66 -10.60 -10.43 -6.98
C PRO A 66 -9.39 -11.13 -6.36
N GLU A 67 -8.29 -11.25 -7.09
CA GLU A 67 -7.06 -11.87 -6.58
C GLU A 67 -6.47 -11.11 -5.40
N ILE A 68 -6.75 -9.79 -5.32
CA ILE A 68 -6.27 -8.96 -4.22
C ILE A 68 -7.41 -8.70 -3.23
N GLU A 69 -7.07 -8.75 -1.95
CA GLU A 69 -7.99 -8.45 -0.86
C GLU A 69 -8.12 -6.93 -0.70
N TRP A 70 -8.83 -6.29 -1.63
CA TRP A 70 -8.98 -4.83 -1.66
C TRP A 70 -9.55 -4.25 -0.37
N ARG A 71 -10.53 -4.94 0.22
CA ARG A 71 -11.14 -4.50 1.47
C ARG A 71 -10.17 -4.47 2.64
N GLN A 72 -9.26 -5.41 2.67
CA GLN A 72 -8.27 -5.48 3.73
C GLN A 72 -7.32 -4.28 3.64
N ILE A 73 -6.93 -3.92 2.42
CA ILE A 73 -6.09 -2.76 2.18
C ILE A 73 -6.81 -1.47 2.58
N GLU A 74 -8.08 -1.35 2.24
CA GLU A 74 -8.89 -0.20 2.64
C GLU A 74 -9.02 -0.09 4.15
N ARG A 75 -9.21 -1.23 4.84
CA ARG A 75 -9.29 -1.22 6.31
C ARG A 75 -7.98 -0.77 6.93
N MET A 76 -6.86 -1.21 6.38
CA MET A 76 -5.56 -0.78 6.87
C MET A 76 -5.38 0.72 6.69
N ARG A 77 -5.76 1.26 5.53
CA ARG A 77 -5.72 2.69 5.30
C ARG A 77 -6.56 3.43 6.35
N HIS A 78 -7.77 2.92 6.62
CA HIS A 78 -8.67 3.53 7.60
C HIS A 78 -8.02 3.58 8.99
N VAL A 79 -7.39 2.50 9.41
CA VAL A 79 -6.69 2.45 10.70
C VAL A 79 -5.53 3.44 10.73
N LEU A 80 -4.76 3.52 9.65
CA LEU A 80 -3.62 4.44 9.57
C LEU A 80 -4.06 5.91 9.64
N VAL A 81 -5.19 6.23 9.01
CA VAL A 81 -5.68 7.61 9.00
C VAL A 81 -6.31 8.00 10.34
N HIS A 82 -7.10 7.12 10.93
CA HIS A 82 -7.92 7.45 12.10
C HIS A 82 -7.43 6.85 13.42
N GLY A 83 -6.53 5.88 13.37
CA GLY A 83 -6.08 5.19 14.57
C GLY A 83 -4.62 4.80 14.53
N TYR A 84 -3.78 5.61 13.89
CA TYR A 84 -2.36 5.28 13.74
C TYR A 84 -1.67 5.00 15.08
N TYR A 85 -2.13 5.62 16.15
CA TYR A 85 -1.57 5.44 17.49
C TYR A 85 -1.84 4.05 18.07
N THR A 86 -2.73 3.27 17.44
CA THR A 86 -3.02 1.90 17.88
C THR A 86 -2.19 0.86 17.13
N ILE A 87 -1.42 1.29 16.12
CA ILE A 87 -0.62 0.38 15.32
C ILE A 87 0.75 0.23 15.96
N ASP A 88 1.15 -1.03 16.22
CA ASP A 88 2.50 -1.25 16.73
C ASP A 88 3.50 -1.39 15.58
N PRO A 89 4.78 -1.06 15.84
CA PRO A 89 5.80 -1.13 14.79
C PRO A 89 5.99 -2.53 14.20
N GLU A 90 5.81 -3.58 15.00
CA GLU A 90 5.96 -4.96 14.53
C GLU A 90 4.92 -5.29 13.45
N SER A 91 3.66 -4.92 13.68
CA SER A 91 2.60 -5.16 12.71
C SER A 91 2.82 -4.38 11.43
N LEU A 92 3.23 -3.12 11.54
CA LEU A 92 3.54 -2.30 10.39
C LEU A 92 4.71 -2.92 9.59
N TRP A 93 5.76 -3.35 10.30
CA TRP A 93 6.93 -3.94 9.66
C TRP A 93 6.60 -5.24 8.95
N ASP A 94 5.74 -6.07 9.56
CA ASP A 94 5.28 -7.32 8.93
C ASP A 94 4.54 -7.04 7.62
N THR A 95 3.66 -6.03 7.62
CA THR A 95 2.96 -5.59 6.41
C THR A 95 3.95 -5.18 5.32
N ILE A 96 4.97 -4.41 5.69
CA ILE A 96 5.99 -3.92 4.78
C ILE A 96 6.85 -5.05 4.22
N GLN A 97 7.20 -6.02 5.05
CA GLN A 97 8.06 -7.12 4.62
C GLN A 97 7.35 -8.17 3.79
N ASN A 98 6.07 -8.41 4.06
CA ASN A 98 5.33 -9.52 3.47
C ASN A 98 4.17 -9.11 2.59
N ASP A 99 3.24 -8.31 3.11
CA ASP A 99 1.99 -8.01 2.40
C ASP A 99 2.21 -7.09 1.20
N ILE A 100 3.01 -6.05 1.39
CA ILE A 100 3.24 -5.06 0.33
C ILE A 100 4.02 -5.65 -0.85
N PRO A 101 5.14 -6.36 -0.63
CA PRO A 101 5.83 -6.97 -1.77
C PRO A 101 4.98 -7.96 -2.54
N ALA A 102 4.05 -8.65 -1.87
CA ALA A 102 3.15 -9.60 -2.52
C ALA A 102 2.21 -8.94 -3.52
N LEU A 103 1.93 -7.64 -3.36
CA LEU A 103 1.08 -6.90 -4.29
C LEU A 103 1.78 -6.58 -5.61
N LYS A 104 3.10 -6.45 -5.59
CA LYS A 104 3.84 -5.93 -6.74
C LYS A 104 3.60 -6.70 -8.04
N PRO A 105 3.69 -8.05 -8.06
CA PRO A 105 3.47 -8.78 -9.31
C PRO A 105 2.07 -8.55 -9.90
N TRP A 106 1.07 -8.44 -9.02
CA TRP A 106 -0.30 -8.21 -9.47
C TRP A 106 -0.46 -6.83 -10.08
N ILE A 107 0.08 -5.80 -9.42
CA ILE A 107 -0.01 -4.43 -9.91
C ILE A 107 0.72 -4.28 -11.25
N GLU A 108 1.91 -4.87 -11.37
CA GLU A 108 2.65 -4.86 -12.62
C GLU A 108 1.89 -5.56 -13.74
N ARG A 109 1.25 -6.67 -13.42
CA ARG A 109 0.44 -7.41 -14.37
C ARG A 109 -0.73 -6.57 -14.87
N TYR A 110 -1.44 -5.90 -13.97
CA TYR A 110 -2.58 -5.07 -14.35
C TYR A 110 -2.14 -3.90 -15.23
N LEU A 111 -1.02 -3.29 -14.92
CA LEU A 111 -0.48 -2.20 -15.74
C LEU A 111 -0.09 -2.70 -17.14
N ASN A 112 0.50 -3.89 -17.22
CA ASN A 112 0.89 -4.47 -18.50
C ASN A 112 -0.32 -4.85 -19.35
N GLU A 113 -1.42 -5.22 -18.73
CA GLU A 113 -2.65 -5.56 -19.44
C GLU A 113 -3.42 -4.33 -19.93
N GLY A 114 -3.02 -3.15 -19.48
CA GLY A 114 -3.63 -1.90 -19.91
C GLY A 114 -5.04 -1.72 -19.44
N VAL A 115 -5.35 -2.19 -18.28
CA VAL A 115 -6.69 -2.29 -17.71
C VAL A 115 -7.62 -1.12 -17.97
#